data_fd4997f66a3536b633be02ede2d5e3d7
#
_entry.id   fd4997f66a3536b633be02ede2d5e3d7
#
_cell.length_a   1.000
_cell.length_b   1.000
_cell.length_c   1.000
_cell.angle_alpha   90.00
_cell.angle_beta   90.00
_cell.angle_gamma   90.00
#
_symmetry.space_group_name_H-M   'P 1'
#
loop_
_entity.id
_entity.type
_entity.pdbx_description
1 polymer ?
#
loop_
_entity_poly.entity_id
_entity_poly.type
_entity_poly.pdbx_seq_one_letter_code
_entity_poly.pdbx_strand_id
1 'polypeptide(L)'
;MFDGEVEADESYFGGCRKSKRGRGAAGKAAVFGLLKRNGKVYTVTVANTQSATLLPIIREKVRPDSVVYTDCHNAYNVLDVSEFNHLRINHRTCFADRQNHINGIENFWSQAKRHLRKFNGILKKHFELYLKECEWRFNNNEMKSQIAMLKQMDTFAKFPKNSTKSPKFPPRHLGDFS
;
A
#
# COMPACT_ATOMS: atom_id res chain seq x y z
N MET A 1 -4.65 -13.67 9.07
CA MET A 1 -5.70 -13.68 8.04
C MET A 1 -6.78 -12.69 8.43
N PHE A 2 -7.32 -11.99 7.46
CA PHE A 2 -8.50 -11.14 7.65
C PHE A 2 -9.77 -12.00 7.67
N ASP A 3 -10.77 -11.57 8.43
CA ASP A 3 -12.06 -12.22 8.59
C ASP A 3 -13.19 -11.17 8.53
N GLY A 4 -14.41 -11.60 8.27
CA GLY A 4 -15.58 -10.73 8.18
C GLY A 4 -15.58 -9.89 6.92
N GLU A 5 -15.75 -8.57 7.03
CA GLU A 5 -15.85 -7.66 5.87
C GLU A 5 -14.49 -7.11 5.45
N VAL A 6 -14.10 -7.35 4.20
CA VAL A 6 -12.82 -6.98 3.63
C VAL A 6 -13.03 -6.21 2.33
N GLU A 7 -12.43 -5.04 2.20
CA GLU A 7 -12.36 -4.28 0.95
C GLU A 7 -11.10 -4.67 0.20
N ALA A 8 -11.20 -4.93 -1.11
CA ALA A 8 -10.07 -5.25 -1.98
C ALA A 8 -10.06 -4.30 -3.17
N ASP A 9 -8.90 -3.71 -3.45
CA ASP A 9 -8.71 -2.74 -4.53
C ASP A 9 -7.24 -2.66 -4.96
N GLU A 10 -7.00 -2.16 -6.16
CA GLU A 10 -5.66 -1.88 -6.66
C GLU A 10 -5.42 -0.39 -6.87
N SER A 11 -4.16 0.00 -6.73
CA SER A 11 -3.72 1.36 -7.03
C SER A 11 -2.37 1.39 -7.72
N TYR A 12 -2.16 2.44 -8.51
CA TYR A 12 -0.94 2.64 -9.29
C TYR A 12 -0.14 3.81 -8.74
N PHE A 13 1.15 3.56 -8.48
CA PHE A 13 2.09 4.53 -7.94
C PHE A 13 3.23 4.82 -8.92
N GLY A 14 3.57 6.08 -9.09
CA GLY A 14 4.63 6.55 -9.98
C GLY A 14 4.34 7.91 -10.57
N GLY A 15 5.38 8.57 -11.06
CA GLY A 15 5.29 9.90 -11.65
C GLY A 15 4.54 9.93 -12.99
N CYS A 16 3.99 11.09 -13.34
CA CYS A 16 3.47 11.35 -14.68
C CYS A 16 4.63 11.49 -15.66
N ARG A 17 4.62 10.73 -16.76
CA ARG A 17 5.58 10.95 -17.85
C ARG A 17 5.22 12.24 -18.59
N LYS A 18 6.16 13.17 -18.71
CA LYS A 18 5.96 14.48 -19.37
C LYS A 18 5.58 14.40 -20.86
N SER A 19 5.73 13.24 -21.53
CA SER A 19 5.62 13.10 -22.98
C SER A 19 4.42 12.29 -23.51
N LYS A 20 3.62 11.68 -22.65
CA LYS A 20 2.42 10.94 -23.09
C LYS A 20 1.21 11.32 -22.26
N ARG A 21 0.21 11.91 -22.92
CA ARG A 21 -1.14 12.11 -22.33
C ARG A 21 -1.81 10.75 -22.17
N GLY A 22 -2.33 10.47 -20.98
CA GLY A 22 -3.12 9.26 -20.67
C GLY A 22 -2.96 8.81 -19.23
N ARG A 23 -4.00 8.21 -18.68
CA ARG A 23 -4.02 7.60 -17.33
C ARG A 23 -3.33 6.23 -17.27
N GLY A 24 -2.50 5.88 -18.27
CA GLY A 24 -1.90 4.56 -18.41
C GLY A 24 -1.00 4.16 -17.24
N ALA A 25 -1.04 2.87 -16.90
CA ALA A 25 -0.24 2.23 -15.86
C ALA A 25 1.24 2.05 -16.25
N ALA A 26 1.62 2.32 -17.51
CA ALA A 26 2.96 2.07 -18.03
C ALA A 26 4.05 2.79 -17.22
N GLY A 27 4.91 2.01 -16.58
CA GLY A 27 6.02 2.49 -15.74
C GLY A 27 5.64 2.82 -14.29
N LYS A 28 4.37 2.66 -13.90
CA LYS A 28 3.93 2.77 -12.52
C LYS A 28 4.04 1.41 -11.82
N ALA A 29 4.26 1.43 -10.52
CA ALA A 29 4.14 0.23 -9.70
C ALA A 29 2.65 -0.05 -9.43
N ALA A 30 2.20 -1.24 -9.77
CA ALA A 30 0.89 -1.73 -9.39
C ALA A 30 0.96 -2.24 -7.95
N VAL A 31 -0.01 -1.84 -7.15
CA VAL A 31 -0.14 -2.25 -5.74
C VAL A 31 -1.52 -2.80 -5.54
N PHE A 32 -1.60 -3.95 -4.91
CA PHE A 32 -2.85 -4.53 -4.44
C PHE A 32 -2.99 -4.34 -2.94
N GLY A 33 -4.20 -4.05 -2.48
CA GLY A 33 -4.52 -3.81 -1.08
C GLY A 33 -5.75 -4.57 -0.62
N LEU A 34 -5.71 -4.99 0.63
CA LEU A 34 -6.82 -5.56 1.38
C LEU A 34 -7.02 -4.76 2.65
N LEU A 35 -8.22 -4.30 2.92
CA LEU A 35 -8.58 -3.58 4.14
C LEU A 35 -9.69 -4.31 4.87
N LYS A 36 -9.43 -4.76 6.09
CA LYS A 36 -10.51 -5.18 6.99
C LYS A 36 -11.29 -3.93 7.42
N ARG A 37 -12.59 -3.91 7.24
CA ARG A 37 -13.43 -2.79 7.69
C ARG A 37 -13.24 -2.55 9.19
N ASN A 38 -13.04 -1.28 9.55
CA ASN A 38 -12.69 -0.86 10.92
C ASN A 38 -11.42 -1.51 11.48
N GLY A 39 -10.53 -1.98 10.61
CA GLY A 39 -9.33 -2.70 11.00
C GLY A 39 -8.09 -2.28 10.22
N LYS A 40 -7.25 -3.24 9.96
CA LYS A 40 -5.93 -3.05 9.36
C LYS A 40 -5.97 -3.17 7.84
N VAL A 41 -5.03 -2.49 7.19
CA VAL A 41 -4.72 -2.65 5.77
C VAL A 41 -3.51 -3.56 5.59
N TYR A 42 -3.51 -4.33 4.52
CA TYR A 42 -2.37 -5.07 3.98
C TYR A 42 -2.14 -4.64 2.53
N THR A 43 -0.91 -4.42 2.15
CA THR A 43 -0.54 -4.00 0.79
C THR A 43 0.61 -4.82 0.25
N VAL A 44 0.61 -5.03 -1.05
CA VAL A 44 1.69 -5.74 -1.75
C VAL A 44 1.86 -5.19 -3.17
N THR A 45 3.10 -5.10 -3.63
CA THR A 45 3.40 -4.79 -5.03
C THR A 45 3.14 -6.02 -5.88
N VAL A 46 2.46 -5.84 -7.00
CA VAL A 46 2.10 -6.92 -7.92
C VAL A 46 2.64 -6.67 -9.32
N ALA A 47 2.91 -7.74 -10.05
CA ALA A 47 3.38 -7.63 -11.43
C ALA A 47 2.28 -7.09 -12.37
N ASN A 48 1.05 -7.49 -12.11
CA ASN A 48 -0.14 -7.05 -12.84
C ASN A 48 -1.39 -7.20 -11.94
N THR A 49 -2.53 -6.69 -12.40
CA THR A 49 -3.81 -6.75 -11.68
C THR A 49 -4.76 -7.79 -12.30
N GLN A 50 -4.22 -8.90 -12.79
CA GLN A 50 -5.02 -10.01 -13.33
C GLN A 50 -5.51 -10.93 -12.21
N SER A 51 -6.62 -11.61 -12.45
CA SER A 51 -7.22 -12.57 -11.52
C SER A 51 -6.22 -13.62 -11.02
N ALA A 52 -5.38 -14.15 -11.91
CA ALA A 52 -4.37 -15.15 -11.58
C ALA A 52 -3.31 -14.63 -10.58
N THR A 53 -3.10 -13.32 -10.52
CA THR A 53 -2.16 -12.69 -9.58
C THR A 53 -2.86 -12.33 -8.28
N LEU A 54 -4.09 -11.83 -8.32
CA LEU A 54 -4.78 -11.30 -7.15
C LEU A 54 -5.43 -12.38 -6.30
N LEU A 55 -6.06 -13.39 -6.93
CA LEU A 55 -6.78 -14.44 -6.21
C LEU A 55 -5.92 -15.23 -5.20
N PRO A 56 -4.68 -15.65 -5.52
CA PRO A 56 -3.82 -16.31 -4.54
C PRO A 56 -3.53 -15.45 -3.30
N ILE A 57 -3.38 -14.12 -3.49
CA ILE A 57 -3.14 -13.19 -2.38
C ILE A 57 -4.38 -13.08 -1.49
N ILE A 58 -5.57 -13.01 -2.10
CA ILE A 58 -6.84 -12.98 -1.35
C ILE A 58 -6.96 -14.26 -0.52
N ARG A 59 -6.76 -15.43 -1.14
CA ARG A 59 -6.82 -16.74 -0.46
C ARG A 59 -5.84 -16.89 0.69
N GLU A 60 -4.65 -16.34 0.54
CA GLU A 60 -3.64 -16.38 1.61
C GLU A 60 -4.01 -15.47 2.79
N LYS A 61 -4.60 -14.31 2.52
CA LYS A 61 -4.79 -13.25 3.51
C LYS A 61 -6.19 -13.14 4.09
N VAL A 62 -7.21 -13.68 3.41
CA VAL A 62 -8.62 -13.60 3.81
C VAL A 62 -9.14 -15.01 4.13
N ARG A 63 -9.89 -15.13 5.21
CA ARG A 63 -10.54 -16.40 5.57
C ARG A 63 -11.67 -16.72 4.60
N PRO A 64 -11.90 -18.00 4.28
CA PRO A 64 -13.13 -18.44 3.60
C PRO A 64 -14.37 -17.90 4.32
N ASP A 65 -15.49 -17.79 3.61
CA ASP A 65 -16.77 -17.26 4.09
C ASP A 65 -16.77 -15.76 4.46
N SER A 66 -15.62 -15.07 4.31
CA SER A 66 -15.57 -13.62 4.47
C SER A 66 -16.30 -12.91 3.34
N VAL A 67 -16.85 -11.73 3.63
CA VAL A 67 -17.43 -10.84 2.62
C VAL A 67 -16.32 -10.00 2.00
N VAL A 68 -16.10 -10.13 0.68
CA VAL A 68 -15.09 -9.36 -0.04
C VAL A 68 -15.78 -8.33 -0.93
N TYR A 69 -15.54 -7.06 -0.64
CA TYR A 69 -16.03 -5.91 -1.42
C TYR A 69 -14.97 -5.50 -2.43
N THR A 70 -15.35 -5.39 -3.70
CA THR A 70 -14.48 -4.89 -4.77
C THR A 70 -15.21 -3.86 -5.63
N ASP A 71 -14.46 -3.15 -6.48
CA ASP A 71 -15.07 -2.45 -7.61
C ASP A 71 -15.51 -3.43 -8.71
N CYS A 72 -16.00 -2.88 -9.83
CA CYS A 72 -16.44 -3.67 -10.99
C CYS A 72 -15.30 -4.07 -11.93
N HIS A 73 -14.06 -4.11 -11.49
CA HIS A 73 -12.95 -4.55 -12.35
C HIS A 73 -13.05 -6.04 -12.68
N ASN A 74 -12.86 -6.40 -13.95
CA ASN A 74 -13.04 -7.77 -14.44
C ASN A 74 -12.14 -8.82 -13.76
N ALA A 75 -11.01 -8.40 -13.17
CA ALA A 75 -10.13 -9.28 -12.44
C ALA A 75 -10.80 -9.97 -11.25
N TYR A 76 -11.84 -9.36 -10.69
CA TYR A 76 -12.57 -9.90 -9.53
C TYR A 76 -13.72 -10.84 -9.90
N ASN A 77 -13.99 -11.06 -11.19
CA ASN A 77 -15.07 -11.97 -11.62
C ASN A 77 -14.90 -13.40 -11.08
N VAL A 78 -13.67 -13.82 -10.85
CA VAL A 78 -13.35 -15.15 -10.31
C VAL A 78 -13.80 -15.31 -8.85
N LEU A 79 -14.04 -14.22 -8.13
CA LEU A 79 -14.52 -14.27 -6.74
C LEU A 79 -15.99 -14.68 -6.67
N ASP A 80 -16.78 -14.47 -7.72
CA ASP A 80 -18.21 -14.84 -7.75
C ASP A 80 -18.45 -16.37 -7.65
N VAL A 81 -17.44 -17.16 -7.98
CA VAL A 81 -17.47 -18.63 -7.96
C VAL A 81 -16.42 -19.21 -6.99
N SER A 82 -15.95 -18.41 -6.07
CA SER A 82 -14.93 -18.76 -5.09
C SER A 82 -15.52 -19.08 -3.72
N GLU A 83 -14.65 -19.35 -2.76
CA GLU A 83 -14.99 -19.59 -1.35
C GLU A 83 -15.37 -18.33 -0.56
N PHE A 84 -15.48 -17.17 -1.19
CA PHE A 84 -15.81 -15.89 -0.56
C PHE A 84 -17.22 -15.41 -0.94
N ASN A 85 -17.84 -14.65 -0.05
CA ASN A 85 -19.07 -13.92 -0.35
C ASN A 85 -18.70 -12.61 -1.06
N HIS A 86 -18.69 -12.63 -2.40
CA HIS A 86 -18.23 -11.48 -3.19
C HIS A 86 -19.34 -10.45 -3.40
N LEU A 87 -19.10 -9.20 -3.08
CA LEU A 87 -19.98 -8.06 -3.32
C LEU A 87 -19.28 -7.00 -4.19
N ARG A 88 -19.81 -6.82 -5.39
CA ARG A 88 -19.32 -5.79 -6.33
C ARG A 88 -19.99 -4.45 -6.10
N ILE A 89 -19.20 -3.41 -6.16
CA ILE A 89 -19.66 -2.05 -6.02
C ILE A 89 -19.61 -1.35 -7.37
N ASN A 90 -20.78 -1.02 -7.89
CA ASN A 90 -20.91 -0.25 -9.11
C ASN A 90 -21.08 1.23 -8.79
N HIS A 91 -20.00 2.01 -8.86
CA HIS A 91 -20.03 3.46 -8.63
C HIS A 91 -20.96 4.25 -9.56
N ARG A 92 -21.43 3.64 -10.67
CA ARG A 92 -22.32 4.30 -11.63
C ARG A 92 -23.81 4.14 -11.27
N THR A 93 -24.19 3.10 -10.55
CA THR A 93 -25.58 2.76 -10.28
C THR A 93 -25.98 2.77 -8.81
N CYS A 94 -25.04 2.66 -7.89
CA CYS A 94 -25.30 2.52 -6.46
C CYS A 94 -24.81 3.74 -5.66
N PHE A 95 -25.46 4.90 -5.86
CA PHE A 95 -25.30 6.04 -4.93
C PHE A 95 -26.07 5.89 -3.62
N ALA A 96 -26.86 4.82 -3.45
CA ALA A 96 -27.87 4.73 -2.41
C ALA A 96 -27.69 3.60 -1.38
N ASP A 97 -26.73 2.70 -1.55
CA ASP A 97 -26.59 1.60 -0.60
C ASP A 97 -25.49 1.92 0.42
N ARG A 98 -25.91 2.35 1.61
CA ARG A 98 -25.03 2.84 2.69
C ARG A 98 -23.98 1.83 3.18
N GLN A 99 -24.07 0.57 2.83
CA GLN A 99 -23.18 -0.50 3.28
C GLN A 99 -22.23 -1.01 2.19
N ASN A 100 -22.55 -0.80 0.91
CA ASN A 100 -21.75 -1.28 -0.21
C ASN A 100 -20.81 -0.18 -0.72
N HIS A 101 -19.62 -0.08 -0.16
CA HIS A 101 -18.57 0.83 -0.59
C HIS A 101 -17.18 0.27 -0.29
N ILE A 102 -16.17 0.75 -1.02
CA ILE A 102 -14.73 0.51 -0.74
C ILE A 102 -14.01 1.79 -0.30
N ASN A 103 -14.74 2.68 0.35
CA ASN A 103 -14.23 3.99 0.76
C ASN A 103 -13.03 3.89 1.72
N GLY A 104 -12.95 2.81 2.49
CA GLY A 104 -11.84 2.60 3.43
C GLY A 104 -10.51 2.43 2.73
N ILE A 105 -10.46 1.53 1.74
CA ILE A 105 -9.24 1.29 0.96
C ILE A 105 -8.91 2.48 0.04
N GLU A 106 -9.91 3.14 -0.54
CA GLU A 106 -9.71 4.37 -1.32
C GLU A 106 -9.12 5.51 -0.48
N ASN A 107 -9.59 5.66 0.76
CA ASN A 107 -9.04 6.61 1.71
C ASN A 107 -7.57 6.29 2.04
N PHE A 108 -7.25 5.02 2.28
CA PHE A 108 -5.87 4.59 2.45
C PHE A 108 -4.99 4.98 1.24
N TRP A 109 -5.44 4.71 -0.01
CA TRP A 109 -4.71 5.10 -1.20
C TRP A 109 -4.48 6.61 -1.29
N SER A 110 -5.48 7.38 -0.93
CA SER A 110 -5.39 8.86 -0.92
C SER A 110 -4.35 9.34 0.09
N GLN A 111 -4.31 8.75 1.29
CA GLN A 111 -3.32 9.05 2.32
C GLN A 111 -1.91 8.63 1.89
N ALA A 112 -1.74 7.41 1.36
CA ALA A 112 -0.46 6.90 0.89
C ALA A 112 0.10 7.76 -0.25
N LYS A 113 -0.70 8.10 -1.25
CA LYS A 113 -0.29 8.98 -2.36
C LYS A 113 0.13 10.36 -1.87
N ARG A 114 -0.58 10.94 -0.90
CA ARG A 114 -0.26 12.23 -0.29
C ARG A 114 1.06 12.16 0.49
N HIS A 115 1.26 11.10 1.27
CA HIS A 115 2.49 10.88 2.02
C HIS A 115 3.69 10.70 1.08
N LEU A 116 3.57 9.86 0.07
CA LEU A 116 4.65 9.55 -0.87
C LEU A 116 5.01 10.71 -1.80
N ARG A 117 4.11 11.69 -1.99
CA ARG A 117 4.39 12.89 -2.79
C ARG A 117 5.59 13.70 -2.29
N LYS A 118 5.90 13.61 -0.99
CA LYS A 118 7.05 14.29 -0.37
C LYS A 118 8.39 13.76 -0.89
N PHE A 119 8.40 12.51 -1.32
CA PHE A 119 9.60 11.83 -1.77
C PHE A 119 9.68 11.86 -3.29
N ASN A 120 10.36 12.87 -3.83
CA ASN A 120 10.59 12.96 -5.26
C ASN A 120 11.61 11.89 -5.69
N GLY A 121 11.24 11.05 -6.65
CA GLY A 121 12.17 10.10 -7.26
C GLY A 121 12.49 8.86 -6.42
N ILE A 122 11.51 8.29 -5.72
CA ILE A 122 11.67 6.99 -5.06
C ILE A 122 12.14 5.94 -6.08
N LEU A 123 13.30 5.35 -5.83
CA LEU A 123 13.80 4.25 -6.66
C LEU A 123 12.89 3.03 -6.54
N LYS A 124 12.59 2.37 -7.66
CA LYS A 124 11.69 1.20 -7.69
C LYS A 124 12.07 0.13 -6.67
N LYS A 125 13.37 -0.14 -6.49
CA LYS A 125 13.89 -1.13 -5.52
C LYS A 125 13.59 -0.80 -4.06
N HIS A 126 13.28 0.46 -3.75
CA HIS A 126 12.95 0.91 -2.39
C HIS A 126 11.47 1.21 -2.20
N PHE A 127 10.69 1.20 -3.28
CA PHE A 127 9.28 1.58 -3.24
C PHE A 127 8.49 0.76 -2.21
N GLU A 128 8.77 -0.54 -2.12
CA GLU A 128 8.08 -1.42 -1.18
C GLU A 128 8.26 -1.00 0.28
N LEU A 129 9.44 -0.52 0.67
CA LEU A 129 9.71 -0.03 2.03
C LEU A 129 8.83 1.19 2.35
N TYR A 130 8.72 2.13 1.41
CA TYR A 130 7.86 3.31 1.57
C TYR A 130 6.37 2.94 1.61
N LEU A 131 5.97 1.95 0.82
CA LEU A 131 4.61 1.41 0.86
C LEU A 131 4.31 0.79 2.23
N LYS A 132 5.22 -0.01 2.77
CA LYS A 132 5.09 -0.62 4.10
C LYS A 132 5.10 0.43 5.22
N GLU A 133 5.79 1.53 5.06
CA GLU A 133 5.68 2.66 5.99
C GLU A 133 4.27 3.27 5.96
N CYS A 134 3.66 3.45 4.77
CA CYS A 134 2.28 3.93 4.67
C CYS A 134 1.29 2.96 5.33
N GLU A 135 1.45 1.67 5.10
CA GLU A 135 0.67 0.59 5.72
C GLU A 135 0.80 0.63 7.26
N TRP A 136 2.03 0.72 7.76
CA TRP A 136 2.28 0.81 9.20
C TRP A 136 1.64 2.04 9.83
N ARG A 137 1.77 3.21 9.20
CA ARG A 137 1.17 4.47 9.67
C ARG A 137 -0.35 4.39 9.74
N PHE A 138 -0.98 3.78 8.76
CA PHE A 138 -2.42 3.60 8.73
C PHE A 138 -2.88 2.62 9.83
N ASN A 139 -2.18 1.51 9.96
CA ASN A 139 -2.48 0.46 10.94
C ASN A 139 -2.21 0.87 12.39
N ASN A 140 -1.45 1.94 12.61
CA ASN A 140 -1.07 2.47 13.92
C ASN A 140 -1.33 3.98 13.96
N ASN A 141 -2.55 4.40 13.66
CA ASN A 141 -2.92 5.82 13.53
C ASN A 141 -2.93 6.58 14.86
N GLU A 142 -2.93 5.90 16.01
CA GLU A 142 -2.81 6.53 17.31
C GLU A 142 -1.38 6.96 17.60
N MET A 143 -1.18 8.26 17.80
CA MET A 143 0.14 8.86 18.07
C MET A 143 0.83 8.22 19.28
N LYS A 144 0.08 7.92 20.35
CA LYS A 144 0.63 7.27 21.56
C LYS A 144 1.21 5.89 21.24
N SER A 145 0.50 5.09 20.45
CA SER A 145 0.94 3.76 20.01
C SER A 145 2.17 3.86 19.12
N GLN A 146 2.21 4.81 18.19
CA GLN A 146 3.38 5.03 17.33
C GLN A 146 4.63 5.40 18.16
N ILE A 147 4.50 6.32 19.11
CA ILE A 147 5.61 6.73 19.98
C ILE A 147 6.09 5.56 20.84
N ALA A 148 5.18 4.76 21.41
CA ALA A 148 5.54 3.59 22.21
C ALA A 148 6.34 2.57 21.39
N MET A 149 5.90 2.25 20.17
CA MET A 149 6.62 1.34 19.27
C MET A 149 7.99 1.88 18.87
N LEU A 150 8.09 3.16 18.52
CA LEU A 150 9.37 3.79 18.19
C LEU A 150 10.36 3.75 19.36
N LYS A 151 9.89 3.99 20.58
CA LYS A 151 10.73 3.87 21.79
C LYS A 151 11.21 2.43 22.03
N GLN A 152 10.37 1.42 21.78
CA GLN A 152 10.78 0.01 21.84
C GLN A 152 11.86 -0.29 20.79
N MET A 153 11.68 0.17 19.55
CA MET A 153 12.67 -0.03 18.48
C MET A 153 14.02 0.62 18.82
N ASP A 154 14.03 1.81 19.42
CA ASP A 154 15.26 2.49 19.88
C ASP A 154 15.99 1.69 20.98
N THR A 155 15.25 1.01 21.88
CA THR A 155 15.85 0.12 22.87
C THR A 155 16.50 -1.13 22.26
N PHE A 156 15.97 -1.67 21.17
CA PHE A 156 16.58 -2.79 20.44
C PHE A 156 17.73 -2.32 19.52
N ALA A 157 17.67 -1.08 19.01
CA ALA A 157 18.69 -0.48 18.15
C ALA A 157 19.87 0.14 18.93
N LYS A 158 20.00 -0.08 20.21
CA LYS A 158 21.21 0.31 20.97
C LYS A 158 22.37 -0.55 20.45
N PHE A 159 23.03 -0.05 19.42
CA PHE A 159 24.33 -0.51 18.98
C PHE A 159 25.24 -0.65 20.20
N PRO A 160 26.02 -1.73 20.31
CA PRO A 160 27.01 -1.82 21.37
C PRO A 160 27.91 -0.58 21.27
N LYS A 161 28.08 0.12 22.39
CA LYS A 161 28.91 1.33 22.52
C LYS A 161 30.40 1.01 22.39
N ASN A 162 30.82 0.25 21.39
CA ASN A 162 32.23 -0.07 21.15
C ASN A 162 32.54 0.01 19.65
N SER A 163 32.63 1.24 19.15
CA SER A 163 33.63 1.61 18.12
C SER A 163 33.65 3.12 17.99
N THR A 164 34.51 3.75 18.77
CA THR A 164 34.99 5.12 18.53
C THR A 164 35.85 5.17 17.28
N LYS A 165 35.26 5.15 16.09
CA LYS A 165 35.90 5.62 14.86
C LYS A 165 34.80 6.25 14.01
N SER A 166 34.74 7.58 14.07
CA SER A 166 34.00 8.39 13.10
C SER A 166 34.50 8.07 11.70
N PRO A 167 33.66 7.83 10.70
CA PRO A 167 34.09 7.72 9.33
C PRO A 167 34.69 9.06 8.90
N LYS A 168 35.99 9.07 8.56
CA LYS A 168 36.65 10.22 7.91
C LYS A 168 36.07 10.32 6.50
N PHE A 169 35.26 11.35 6.26
CA PHE A 169 34.90 11.73 4.90
C PHE A 169 36.15 12.33 4.21
N PRO A 170 36.43 11.91 2.97
CA PRO A 170 37.51 12.56 2.21
C PRO A 170 37.12 14.02 1.94
N PRO A 171 38.12 14.94 1.89
CA PRO A 171 37.86 16.35 1.62
C PRO A 171 37.23 16.51 0.24
N ARG A 172 36.17 17.34 0.17
CA ARG A 172 35.57 17.73 -1.12
C ARG A 172 36.59 18.56 -1.88
N HIS A 173 37.07 18.05 -3.02
CA HIS A 173 37.75 18.88 -3.99
C HIS A 173 36.78 19.92 -4.55
N LEU A 174 36.95 21.17 -4.14
CA LEU A 174 36.40 22.32 -4.85
C LEU A 174 37.17 22.41 -6.16
N GLY A 175 36.58 21.96 -7.25
CA GLY A 175 37.08 22.18 -8.59
C GLY A 175 36.92 23.66 -8.95
N ASP A 176 38.04 24.29 -9.28
CA ASP A 176 38.12 25.63 -9.83
C ASP A 176 37.29 25.71 -11.12
N PHE A 177 36.35 26.64 -11.13
CA PHE A 177 35.77 27.14 -12.37
C PHE A 177 36.66 28.29 -12.89
N SER A 178 37.39 28.01 -13.92
CA SER A 178 37.96 29.00 -14.85
C SER A 178 37.19 28.90 -16.15
#